data_da69107b5593ea31640d9e2d499840a5
#
_entry.id   da69107b5593ea31640d9e2d499840a5
#
_cell.length_a   1.000
_cell.length_b   1.000
_cell.length_c   1.000
_cell.angle_alpha   90.00
_cell.angle_beta   90.00
_cell.angle_gamma   90.00
#
_symmetry.space_group_name_H-M   'P 1'
#
loop_
_entity.id
_entity.type
_entity.pdbx_description
1 polymer ?
#
loop_
_entity_poly.entity_id
_entity_poly.type
_entity_poly.pdbx_seq_one_letter_code
_entity_poly.pdbx_strand_id
1 'polypeptide(L)'
;MPPPNVNRMARYLAILFTLGAGLVGCSEAPDTPSPASPTAQPPAPTTAQLSPGGAQPRLAADPVRLAQDLIADERALRDASTPEAVLKQAARRQQVAYRAIGRHPEWDAIIRPVLPAELIPFYDRNVDARRQLAKLAEPRDTLPAWRINPPPPAQALLTAYRDAEAASGVGWNYLAAINLIETHFGSVTGDSAAGAQGPMQFMPSTFAAYGKGGDIHSPRDSILAAGNYLAANGFAHNPDHALFRYNNADAYVRAVTDYAAAMAADPAAFGVFYRWDVYYVTTAGDVLLPVGYAAESPIPVGEYLTAHPQ
;
A
#
# COMPACT_ATOMS: atom_id res chain seq x y z
N MET A 1 28.14 11.02 -28.33
CA MET A 1 27.32 11.99 -27.56
C MET A 1 26.98 11.34 -26.22
N PRO A 2 27.31 11.92 -25.08
CA PRO A 2 26.85 11.39 -23.81
C PRO A 2 25.32 11.57 -23.72
N PRO A 3 24.58 10.63 -23.06
CA PRO A 3 23.14 10.75 -22.92
C PRO A 3 22.80 11.99 -22.07
N PRO A 4 21.64 12.62 -22.30
CA PRO A 4 21.24 13.79 -21.56
C PRO A 4 21.14 13.47 -20.07
N ASN A 5 21.63 14.39 -19.27
CA ASN A 5 21.70 14.33 -17.82
C ASN A 5 20.28 14.25 -17.21
N VAL A 6 19.79 13.04 -16.92
CA VAL A 6 18.44 12.75 -16.38
C VAL A 6 18.44 12.90 -14.85
N ASN A 7 19.19 13.87 -14.32
CA ASN A 7 19.38 14.07 -12.89
C ASN A 7 18.24 14.86 -12.21
N ARG A 8 16.99 14.74 -12.68
CA ARG A 8 15.80 15.33 -12.02
C ARG A 8 14.61 14.39 -11.98
N MET A 9 14.83 13.12 -11.66
CA MET A 9 13.77 12.23 -11.19
C MET A 9 13.81 12.15 -9.67
N ALA A 10 13.88 13.29 -9.00
CA ALA A 10 13.85 13.32 -7.56
C ALA A 10 12.46 13.66 -7.08
N ARG A 11 11.88 12.76 -6.26
CA ARG A 11 10.83 13.03 -5.28
C ARG A 11 9.40 13.05 -5.80
N TYR A 12 8.91 11.92 -6.35
CA TYR A 12 7.48 11.83 -6.59
C TYR A 12 6.99 10.39 -6.41
N LEU A 13 6.88 9.97 -5.16
CA LEU A 13 5.97 8.91 -4.82
C LEU A 13 4.56 9.43 -5.09
N ALA A 14 3.62 8.60 -5.53
CA ALA A 14 2.19 8.88 -5.46
C ALA A 14 1.68 8.98 -3.99
N ILE A 15 2.59 9.13 -3.05
CA ILE A 15 2.43 9.65 -1.70
C ILE A 15 2.73 11.14 -1.82
N LEU A 16 1.71 11.91 -2.13
CA LEU A 16 1.71 13.33 -2.46
C LEU A 16 2.47 14.21 -1.46
N PHE A 17 3.51 14.91 -1.95
CA PHE A 17 4.17 16.00 -1.25
C PHE A 17 3.74 17.35 -1.84
N THR A 18 3.14 18.22 -1.07
CA THR A 18 3.10 19.64 -1.35
C THR A 18 3.40 20.41 -0.07
N LEU A 19 4.40 21.31 -0.12
CA LEU A 19 4.69 22.28 0.93
C LEU A 19 3.55 23.29 1.02
N GLY A 20 3.08 23.53 2.26
CA GLY A 20 2.24 24.66 2.59
C GLY A 20 2.53 25.06 4.04
N ALA A 21 3.18 26.21 4.25
CA ALA A 21 3.40 26.82 5.55
C ALA A 21 2.13 27.54 6.01
N GLY A 22 1.80 27.45 7.33
CA GLY A 22 0.70 28.22 7.89
C GLY A 22 0.43 27.97 9.36
N LEU A 23 1.05 28.75 10.19
CA LEU A 23 0.69 29.46 11.45
C LEU A 23 -0.24 28.81 12.50
N VAL A 24 0.32 28.89 13.70
CA VAL A 24 -0.14 28.59 15.06
C VAL A 24 -1.40 29.36 15.48
N GLY A 25 -2.24 28.69 16.26
CA GLY A 25 -3.28 29.32 17.08
C GLY A 25 -3.70 28.42 18.23
N CYS A 26 -3.25 28.74 19.45
CA CYS A 26 -3.68 28.10 20.71
C CYS A 26 -5.05 28.59 21.13
N SER A 27 -5.90 27.73 21.69
CA SER A 27 -6.93 28.14 22.66
C SER A 27 -7.29 26.99 23.58
N GLU A 28 -7.16 27.25 24.90
CA GLU A 28 -7.60 26.40 26.01
C GLU A 28 -9.09 26.61 26.28
N ALA A 29 -9.75 25.58 26.80
CA ALA A 29 -10.94 25.75 27.65
C ALA A 29 -11.31 24.45 28.40
N PRO A 30 -12.12 24.53 29.49
CA PRO A 30 -11.81 23.93 30.77
C PRO A 30 -12.62 22.67 31.12
N ASP A 31 -12.16 21.98 32.18
CA ASP A 31 -12.68 20.76 32.81
C ASP A 31 -14.11 20.86 33.31
N THR A 32 -14.86 19.76 33.22
CA THR A 32 -15.99 19.43 34.08
C THR A 32 -16.08 17.94 34.40
N PRO A 33 -16.56 17.53 35.58
CA PRO A 33 -16.27 16.24 36.19
C PRO A 33 -17.22 15.10 35.81
N SER A 34 -16.66 13.88 35.85
CA SER A 34 -17.25 12.58 35.56
C SER A 34 -18.20 12.09 36.66
N PRO A 35 -19.28 11.38 36.34
CA PRO A 35 -19.97 10.51 37.28
C PRO A 35 -19.62 9.03 37.06
N ALA A 36 -19.75 8.26 38.16
CA ALA A 36 -19.28 6.92 38.41
C ALA A 36 -19.77 5.82 37.47
N SER A 37 -18.91 4.78 37.31
CA SER A 37 -19.09 3.56 36.51
C SER A 37 -20.10 2.59 37.09
N PRO A 38 -20.88 1.89 36.25
CA PRO A 38 -21.50 0.62 36.60
C PRO A 38 -20.63 -0.58 36.19
N THR A 39 -20.71 -1.60 37.00
CA THR A 39 -20.00 -2.89 36.95
C THR A 39 -20.10 -3.58 35.61
N ALA A 40 -18.97 -3.96 35.04
CA ALA A 40 -18.86 -4.62 33.74
C ALA A 40 -19.26 -6.10 33.81
N GLN A 41 -20.21 -6.48 32.97
CA GLN A 41 -20.58 -7.86 32.66
C GLN A 41 -19.58 -8.37 31.57
N PRO A 42 -19.12 -9.64 31.62
CA PRO A 42 -18.18 -10.13 30.62
C PRO A 42 -18.82 -10.14 29.21
N PRO A 43 -18.07 -9.73 28.17
CA PRO A 43 -18.61 -9.66 26.82
C PRO A 43 -18.89 -11.07 26.28
N ALA A 44 -20.08 -11.24 25.71
CA ALA A 44 -20.45 -12.39 24.89
C ALA A 44 -19.54 -12.48 23.65
N PRO A 45 -19.31 -13.69 23.08
CA PRO A 45 -18.49 -13.85 21.89
C PRO A 45 -19.10 -13.03 20.73
N THR A 46 -18.36 -12.02 20.29
CA THR A 46 -18.78 -11.16 19.18
C THR A 46 -18.67 -11.96 17.88
N THR A 47 -19.83 -12.38 17.38
CA THR A 47 -19.94 -12.83 15.98
C THR A 47 -19.43 -11.69 15.10
N ALA A 48 -18.42 -11.98 14.25
CA ALA A 48 -17.84 -11.00 13.34
C ALA A 48 -18.95 -10.39 12.47
N GLN A 49 -19.41 -9.20 12.82
CA GLN A 49 -20.34 -8.44 12.00
C GLN A 49 -19.65 -8.01 10.73
N LEU A 50 -20.20 -8.44 9.59
CA LEU A 50 -19.83 -7.98 8.28
C LEU A 50 -19.99 -6.45 8.23
N SER A 51 -18.89 -5.72 8.13
CA SER A 51 -18.96 -4.26 7.91
C SER A 51 -19.66 -3.99 6.58
N PRO A 52 -20.59 -3.01 6.49
CA PRO A 52 -21.13 -2.58 5.21
C PRO A 52 -20.01 -2.28 4.22
N GLY A 53 -20.20 -2.62 2.94
CA GLY A 53 -19.20 -2.36 1.91
C GLY A 53 -18.79 -0.89 1.90
N GLY A 54 -17.52 -0.60 2.25
CA GLY A 54 -16.99 0.76 2.37
C GLY A 54 -16.47 1.14 3.75
N ALA A 55 -16.83 0.42 4.82
CA ALA A 55 -16.26 0.66 6.14
C ALA A 55 -14.92 -0.08 6.32
N GLN A 56 -14.00 0.55 7.07
CA GLN A 56 -12.74 -0.10 7.45
C GLN A 56 -12.99 -1.26 8.42
N PRO A 57 -12.23 -2.37 8.34
CA PRO A 57 -12.25 -3.41 9.35
C PRO A 57 -11.88 -2.85 10.73
N ARG A 58 -12.64 -3.20 11.75
CA ARG A 58 -12.30 -2.87 13.13
C ARG A 58 -11.30 -3.87 13.67
N LEU A 59 -10.21 -3.38 14.25
CA LEU A 59 -9.19 -4.19 14.90
C LEU A 59 -9.47 -4.33 16.40
N ALA A 60 -8.99 -5.42 16.99
CA ALA A 60 -8.91 -5.51 18.44
C ALA A 60 -7.94 -4.45 18.98
N ALA A 61 -8.33 -3.77 20.04
CA ALA A 61 -7.49 -2.76 20.70
C ALA A 61 -6.34 -3.39 21.50
N ASP A 62 -6.54 -4.61 22.00
CA ASP A 62 -5.51 -5.38 22.67
C ASP A 62 -4.56 -6.04 21.67
N PRO A 63 -3.22 -5.82 21.75
CA PRO A 63 -2.27 -6.34 20.79
C PRO A 63 -2.14 -7.87 20.81
N VAL A 64 -2.45 -8.56 21.93
CA VAL A 64 -2.46 -10.01 21.98
C VAL A 64 -3.64 -10.56 21.17
N ARG A 65 -4.80 -9.96 21.33
CA ARG A 65 -5.97 -10.33 20.54
C ARG A 65 -5.79 -10.01 19.06
N LEU A 66 -5.20 -8.85 18.76
CA LEU A 66 -4.84 -8.47 17.38
C LEU A 66 -3.93 -9.51 16.73
N ALA A 67 -2.92 -10.02 17.48
CA ALA A 67 -2.04 -11.08 16.99
C ALA A 67 -2.80 -12.37 16.68
N GLN A 68 -3.75 -12.78 17.54
CA GLN A 68 -4.58 -13.96 17.33
C GLN A 68 -5.45 -13.83 16.08
N ASP A 69 -6.08 -12.65 15.89
CA ASP A 69 -6.89 -12.36 14.72
C ASP A 69 -6.04 -12.33 13.44
N LEU A 70 -4.84 -11.75 13.49
CA LEU A 70 -3.89 -11.76 12.38
C LEU A 70 -3.45 -13.19 12.01
N ILE A 71 -3.13 -14.05 12.99
CA ILE A 71 -2.78 -15.46 12.75
C ILE A 71 -3.93 -16.20 12.06
N ALA A 72 -5.17 -15.95 12.48
CA ALA A 72 -6.35 -16.56 11.87
C ALA A 72 -6.52 -16.11 10.42
N ASP A 73 -6.34 -14.80 10.13
CA ASP A 73 -6.40 -14.26 8.79
C ASP A 73 -5.27 -14.80 7.88
N GLU A 74 -4.03 -14.87 8.40
CA GLU A 74 -2.89 -15.41 7.67
C GLU A 74 -3.07 -16.88 7.29
N ARG A 75 -3.67 -17.70 8.18
CA ARG A 75 -4.01 -19.09 7.89
C ARG A 75 -5.10 -19.19 6.82
N ALA A 76 -6.18 -18.42 6.97
CA ALA A 76 -7.26 -18.40 5.98
C ALA A 76 -6.77 -18.00 4.59
N LEU A 77 -5.85 -17.03 4.50
CA LEU A 77 -5.28 -16.54 3.25
C LEU A 77 -4.36 -17.55 2.53
N ARG A 78 -3.88 -18.57 3.25
CA ARG A 78 -3.03 -19.65 2.69
C ARG A 78 -3.78 -20.97 2.50
N ASP A 79 -5.01 -21.08 2.98
CA ASP A 79 -5.84 -22.24 2.77
C ASP A 79 -6.57 -22.15 1.43
N ALA A 80 -6.20 -23.02 0.49
CA ALA A 80 -6.77 -23.08 -0.86
C ALA A 80 -8.28 -23.41 -0.87
N SER A 81 -8.82 -23.93 0.22
CA SER A 81 -10.25 -24.20 0.36
C SER A 81 -11.07 -23.00 0.82
N THR A 82 -10.42 -21.92 1.23
CA THR A 82 -11.11 -20.72 1.75
C THR A 82 -11.89 -20.00 0.63
N PRO A 83 -13.20 -19.76 0.81
CA PRO A 83 -14.02 -19.05 -0.16
C PRO A 83 -13.51 -17.62 -0.41
N GLU A 84 -13.64 -17.12 -1.65
CA GLU A 84 -13.14 -15.80 -2.06
C GLU A 84 -13.67 -14.64 -1.18
N ALA A 85 -14.92 -14.69 -0.75
CA ALA A 85 -15.49 -13.68 0.14
C ALA A 85 -14.77 -13.63 1.50
N VAL A 86 -14.35 -14.78 2.03
CA VAL A 86 -13.58 -14.88 3.29
C VAL A 86 -12.13 -14.42 3.06
N LEU A 87 -11.52 -14.84 1.95
CA LEU A 87 -10.17 -14.37 1.56
C LEU A 87 -10.11 -12.84 1.47
N LYS A 88 -11.11 -12.22 0.83
CA LYS A 88 -11.17 -10.76 0.71
C LYS A 88 -11.28 -10.08 2.07
N GLN A 89 -12.11 -10.61 2.97
CA GLN A 89 -12.26 -10.04 4.32
C GLN A 89 -10.98 -10.23 5.16
N ALA A 90 -10.37 -11.42 5.12
CA ALA A 90 -9.13 -11.70 5.80
C ALA A 90 -8.00 -10.77 5.32
N ALA A 91 -7.85 -10.57 4.00
CA ALA A 91 -6.85 -9.68 3.43
C ALA A 91 -7.08 -8.21 3.86
N ARG A 92 -8.33 -7.74 3.92
CA ARG A 92 -8.66 -6.40 4.40
C ARG A 92 -8.30 -6.21 5.88
N ARG A 93 -8.66 -7.17 6.76
CA ARG A 93 -8.29 -7.10 8.19
C ARG A 93 -6.77 -7.17 8.37
N GLN A 94 -6.11 -8.10 7.70
CA GLN A 94 -4.67 -8.25 7.68
C GLN A 94 -3.96 -6.95 7.28
N GLN A 95 -4.42 -6.30 6.19
CA GLN A 95 -3.85 -5.03 5.72
C GLN A 95 -3.94 -3.94 6.79
N VAL A 96 -5.12 -3.77 7.42
CA VAL A 96 -5.32 -2.77 8.48
C VAL A 96 -4.50 -3.12 9.71
N ALA A 97 -4.36 -4.42 10.06
CA ALA A 97 -3.50 -4.88 11.14
C ALA A 97 -2.04 -4.50 10.88
N TYR A 98 -1.47 -4.78 9.70
CA TYR A 98 -0.09 -4.37 9.38
C TYR A 98 0.09 -2.85 9.35
N ARG A 99 -0.93 -2.09 8.94
CA ARG A 99 -0.89 -0.62 9.01
C ARG A 99 -0.84 -0.13 10.46
N ALA A 100 -1.62 -0.73 11.36
CA ALA A 100 -1.63 -0.41 12.79
C ALA A 100 -0.30 -0.81 13.45
N ILE A 101 0.16 -2.06 13.26
CA ILE A 101 1.42 -2.57 13.82
C ILE A 101 2.62 -1.74 13.32
N GLY A 102 2.61 -1.32 12.07
CA GLY A 102 3.64 -0.45 11.53
C GLY A 102 3.78 0.87 12.29
N ARG A 103 2.68 1.42 12.83
CA ARG A 103 2.65 2.65 13.64
C ARG A 103 2.95 2.44 15.12
N HIS A 104 2.90 1.19 15.58
CA HIS A 104 3.06 0.80 16.99
C HIS A 104 4.27 -0.11 17.19
N PRO A 105 5.52 0.38 17.06
CA PRO A 105 6.71 -0.45 17.22
C PRO A 105 6.83 -1.12 18.59
N GLU A 106 6.21 -0.55 19.61
CA GLU A 106 6.12 -1.14 20.96
C GLU A 106 5.33 -2.45 21.01
N TRP A 107 4.49 -2.72 20.02
CA TRP A 107 3.73 -3.98 19.94
C TRP A 107 4.57 -5.16 19.44
N ASP A 108 5.74 -4.92 18.85
CA ASP A 108 6.61 -6.00 18.33
C ASP A 108 7.00 -7.00 19.42
N ALA A 109 7.29 -6.51 20.63
CA ALA A 109 7.64 -7.35 21.78
C ALA A 109 6.47 -8.23 22.28
N ILE A 110 5.23 -7.89 21.89
CA ILE A 110 4.01 -8.61 22.28
C ILE A 110 3.56 -9.54 21.15
N ILE A 111 3.50 -9.02 19.92
CA ILE A 111 2.91 -9.75 18.78
C ILE A 111 3.88 -10.78 18.23
N ARG A 112 5.12 -10.37 17.90
CA ARG A 112 6.08 -11.24 17.21
C ARG A 112 6.36 -12.57 17.94
N PRO A 113 6.51 -12.63 19.30
CA PRO A 113 6.77 -13.87 20.03
C PRO A 113 5.62 -14.89 20.00
N VAL A 114 4.38 -14.47 19.75
CA VAL A 114 3.20 -15.36 19.71
C VAL A 114 2.87 -15.86 18.31
N LEU A 115 3.57 -15.34 17.28
CA LEU A 115 3.38 -15.79 15.91
C LEU A 115 3.96 -17.19 15.69
N PRO A 116 3.29 -18.06 14.91
CA PRO A 116 3.88 -19.27 14.37
C PRO A 116 5.16 -18.97 13.58
N ALA A 117 6.19 -19.81 13.75
CA ALA A 117 7.52 -19.58 13.15
C ALA A 117 7.47 -19.39 11.63
N GLU A 118 6.58 -20.11 10.95
CA GLU A 118 6.37 -20.03 9.51
C GLU A 118 5.81 -18.68 9.04
N LEU A 119 5.12 -17.94 9.89
CA LEU A 119 4.56 -16.62 9.56
C LEU A 119 5.53 -15.47 9.84
N ILE A 120 6.54 -15.68 10.69
CA ILE A 120 7.48 -14.62 11.10
C ILE A 120 8.16 -13.93 9.91
N PRO A 121 8.70 -14.65 8.91
CA PRO A 121 9.36 -13.98 7.78
C PRO A 121 8.42 -13.07 6.96
N PHE A 122 7.17 -13.48 6.78
CA PHE A 122 6.17 -12.68 6.09
C PHE A 122 5.74 -11.48 6.93
N TYR A 123 5.52 -11.68 8.23
CA TYR A 123 5.21 -10.62 9.19
C TYR A 123 6.30 -9.55 9.22
N ASP A 124 7.56 -9.94 9.44
CA ASP A 124 8.68 -9.01 9.56
C ASP A 124 8.81 -8.12 8.31
N ARG A 125 8.69 -8.71 7.11
CA ARG A 125 8.73 -7.97 5.83
C ARG A 125 7.56 -6.99 5.69
N ASN A 126 6.34 -7.41 6.02
CA ASN A 126 5.19 -6.53 5.93
C ASN A 126 5.27 -5.36 6.90
N VAL A 127 5.67 -5.61 8.15
CA VAL A 127 5.84 -4.58 9.17
C VAL A 127 6.93 -3.59 8.76
N ASP A 128 8.08 -4.08 8.29
CA ASP A 128 9.16 -3.18 7.82
C ASP A 128 8.71 -2.37 6.61
N ALA A 129 8.15 -3.00 5.57
CA ALA A 129 7.63 -2.30 4.40
C ALA A 129 6.63 -1.19 4.79
N ARG A 130 5.70 -1.47 5.72
CA ARG A 130 4.74 -0.46 6.20
C ARG A 130 5.42 0.69 6.93
N ARG A 131 6.44 0.41 7.75
CA ARG A 131 7.24 1.44 8.42
C ARG A 131 8.03 2.30 7.45
N GLN A 132 8.62 1.68 6.42
CA GLN A 132 9.34 2.43 5.40
C GLN A 132 8.40 3.34 4.59
N LEU A 133 7.25 2.82 4.15
CA LEU A 133 6.25 3.62 3.44
C LEU A 133 5.68 4.75 4.31
N ALA A 134 5.52 4.52 5.62
CA ALA A 134 5.07 5.56 6.55
C ALA A 134 6.04 6.75 6.64
N LYS A 135 7.36 6.54 6.47
CA LYS A 135 8.36 7.62 6.43
C LYS A 135 8.24 8.51 5.19
N LEU A 136 7.61 8.00 4.14
CA LEU A 136 7.40 8.71 2.88
C LEU A 136 6.02 9.39 2.82
N ALA A 137 5.10 8.99 3.69
CA ALA A 137 3.74 9.49 3.70
C ALA A 137 3.67 10.83 4.45
N GLU A 138 3.03 11.82 3.83
CA GLU A 138 2.64 13.07 4.49
C GLU A 138 1.12 13.08 4.67
N PRO A 139 0.59 13.19 5.90
CA PRO A 139 -0.84 13.32 6.13
C PRO A 139 -1.42 14.55 5.44
N ARG A 140 -2.55 14.39 4.76
CA ARG A 140 -3.23 15.46 4.03
C ARG A 140 -4.59 15.75 4.65
N ASP A 141 -5.05 16.97 4.49
CA ASP A 141 -6.39 17.42 4.86
C ASP A 141 -7.42 17.29 3.73
N THR A 142 -6.96 16.91 2.54
CA THR A 142 -7.79 16.65 1.36
C THR A 142 -7.50 15.27 0.77
N LEU A 143 -8.50 14.62 0.20
CA LEU A 143 -8.37 13.42 -0.61
C LEU A 143 -8.01 13.79 -2.06
N PRO A 144 -7.28 12.92 -2.77
CA PRO A 144 -6.81 13.24 -4.12
C PRO A 144 -7.91 13.16 -5.18
N ALA A 145 -7.70 13.89 -6.28
CA ALA A 145 -8.52 13.80 -7.49
C ALA A 145 -8.20 12.52 -8.28
N TRP A 146 -8.54 11.37 -7.70
CA TRP A 146 -8.31 10.04 -8.26
C TRP A 146 -9.60 9.33 -8.61
N ARG A 147 -9.45 8.24 -9.36
CA ARG A 147 -10.48 7.21 -9.53
C ARG A 147 -9.92 5.89 -9.03
N ILE A 148 -10.71 5.15 -8.25
CA ILE A 148 -10.35 3.81 -7.80
C ILE A 148 -11.20 2.81 -8.57
N ASN A 149 -10.54 2.08 -9.46
CA ASN A 149 -11.15 1.05 -10.29
C ASN A 149 -10.80 -0.35 -9.75
N PRO A 150 -11.55 -1.40 -10.12
CA PRO A 150 -11.06 -2.75 -9.94
C PRO A 150 -9.71 -2.90 -10.64
N PRO A 151 -8.72 -3.56 -10.01
CA PRO A 151 -7.44 -3.81 -10.70
C PRO A 151 -7.67 -4.73 -11.91
N PRO A 152 -6.78 -4.70 -12.90
CA PRO A 152 -6.78 -5.69 -13.97
C PRO A 152 -6.76 -7.12 -13.41
N PRO A 153 -7.32 -8.12 -14.12
CA PRO A 153 -7.35 -9.50 -13.61
C PRO A 153 -5.97 -9.98 -13.17
N ALA A 154 -5.91 -10.63 -12.00
CA ALA A 154 -4.65 -11.09 -11.38
C ALA A 154 -3.78 -11.90 -12.33
N GLN A 155 -4.39 -12.81 -13.11
CA GLN A 155 -3.69 -13.63 -14.09
C GLN A 155 -3.09 -12.80 -15.23
N ALA A 156 -3.78 -11.75 -15.69
CA ALA A 156 -3.26 -10.85 -16.73
C ALA A 156 -2.04 -10.06 -16.21
N LEU A 157 -2.08 -9.60 -14.97
CA LEU A 157 -0.93 -8.95 -14.31
C LEU A 157 0.25 -9.90 -14.16
N LEU A 158 0.03 -11.13 -13.67
CA LEU A 158 1.09 -12.13 -13.53
C LEU A 158 1.73 -12.46 -14.88
N THR A 159 0.93 -12.56 -15.96
CA THR A 159 1.45 -12.75 -17.31
C THR A 159 2.33 -11.57 -17.75
N ALA A 160 1.86 -10.32 -17.53
CA ALA A 160 2.63 -9.13 -17.87
C ALA A 160 3.95 -9.03 -17.08
N TYR A 161 3.94 -9.37 -15.78
CA TYR A 161 5.17 -9.41 -14.99
C TYR A 161 6.15 -10.48 -15.49
N ARG A 162 5.67 -11.68 -15.84
CA ARG A 162 6.52 -12.76 -16.37
C ARG A 162 7.08 -12.42 -17.75
N ASP A 163 6.29 -11.81 -18.63
CA ASP A 163 6.75 -11.31 -19.93
C ASP A 163 7.87 -10.27 -19.75
N ALA A 164 7.68 -9.35 -18.79
CA ALA A 164 8.68 -8.32 -18.49
C ALA A 164 9.95 -8.90 -17.84
N GLU A 165 9.82 -9.88 -16.95
CA GLU A 165 10.95 -10.64 -16.39
C GLU A 165 11.76 -11.32 -17.48
N ALA A 166 11.09 -12.02 -18.39
CA ALA A 166 11.75 -12.71 -19.51
C ALA A 166 12.48 -11.73 -20.46
N ALA A 167 11.92 -10.53 -20.66
CA ALA A 167 12.48 -9.52 -21.56
C ALA A 167 13.62 -8.70 -20.93
N SER A 168 13.62 -8.50 -19.60
CA SER A 168 14.52 -7.56 -18.90
C SER A 168 15.48 -8.22 -17.92
N GLY A 169 15.18 -9.46 -17.47
CA GLY A 169 15.90 -10.10 -16.36
C GLY A 169 15.54 -9.56 -14.98
N VAL A 170 14.57 -8.63 -14.88
CA VAL A 170 14.09 -8.10 -13.60
C VAL A 170 13.00 -9.03 -13.06
N GLY A 171 13.18 -9.57 -11.86
CA GLY A 171 12.24 -10.53 -11.27
C GLY A 171 10.80 -10.01 -11.22
N TRP A 172 9.84 -10.85 -11.58
CA TRP A 172 8.41 -10.54 -11.59
C TRP A 172 7.91 -9.96 -10.27
N ASN A 173 8.44 -10.45 -9.17
CA ASN A 173 8.11 -10.05 -7.81
C ASN A 173 8.48 -8.59 -7.51
N TYR A 174 9.59 -8.10 -8.06
CA TYR A 174 9.97 -6.69 -7.96
C TYR A 174 9.02 -5.78 -8.77
N LEU A 175 8.67 -6.20 -9.99
CA LEU A 175 7.72 -5.46 -10.83
C LEU A 175 6.34 -5.40 -10.18
N ALA A 176 5.90 -6.52 -9.59
CA ALA A 176 4.65 -6.57 -8.84
C ALA A 176 4.69 -5.71 -7.56
N ALA A 177 5.81 -5.68 -6.84
CA ALA A 177 5.97 -4.85 -5.64
C ALA A 177 5.95 -3.35 -5.98
N ILE A 178 6.59 -2.93 -7.07
CA ILE A 178 6.50 -1.56 -7.58
C ILE A 178 5.04 -1.23 -7.92
N ASN A 179 4.36 -2.06 -8.69
CA ASN A 179 2.98 -1.81 -9.10
C ASN A 179 2.01 -1.77 -7.90
N LEU A 180 2.25 -2.59 -6.87
CA LEU A 180 1.52 -2.53 -5.60
C LEU A 180 1.69 -1.15 -4.93
N ILE A 181 2.93 -0.66 -4.83
CA ILE A 181 3.24 0.59 -4.13
C ILE A 181 2.75 1.80 -4.93
N GLU A 182 2.95 1.82 -6.24
CA GLU A 182 2.62 2.98 -7.09
C GLU A 182 1.10 3.19 -7.24
N THR A 183 0.37 2.14 -7.60
CA THR A 183 -1.05 2.30 -7.96
C THR A 183 -1.95 1.18 -7.46
N HIS A 184 -1.47 0.37 -6.52
CA HIS A 184 -2.24 -0.77 -6.03
C HIS A 184 -2.69 -1.69 -7.18
N PHE A 185 -1.68 -2.18 -7.93
CA PHE A 185 -1.89 -3.02 -9.13
C PHE A 185 -2.72 -2.36 -10.24
N GLY A 186 -2.63 -1.04 -10.37
CA GLY A 186 -3.38 -0.28 -11.39
C GLY A 186 -4.81 0.08 -10.97
N SER A 187 -5.20 -0.15 -9.71
CA SER A 187 -6.49 0.30 -9.18
C SER A 187 -6.60 1.81 -9.14
N VAL A 188 -5.54 2.50 -8.73
CA VAL A 188 -5.49 3.95 -8.67
C VAL A 188 -5.25 4.51 -10.06
N THR A 189 -6.20 5.33 -10.53
CA THR A 189 -6.10 6.08 -11.79
C THR A 189 -6.09 7.57 -11.49
N GLY A 190 -5.04 8.24 -11.92
CA GLY A 190 -4.80 9.67 -11.74
C GLY A 190 -3.30 9.96 -11.78
N ASP A 191 -2.96 11.18 -12.18
CA ASP A 191 -1.57 11.63 -12.21
C ASP A 191 -1.09 11.92 -10.79
N SER A 192 0.20 11.69 -10.53
CA SER A 192 0.80 12.19 -9.29
C SER A 192 0.89 13.71 -9.32
N ALA A 193 1.11 14.35 -8.17
CA ALA A 193 1.33 15.80 -8.09
C ALA A 193 2.48 16.29 -8.98
N ALA A 194 3.36 15.40 -9.38
CA ALA A 194 4.49 15.69 -10.27
C ALA A 194 4.20 15.37 -11.74
N GLY A 195 3.04 14.82 -12.06
CA GLY A 195 2.68 14.42 -13.40
C GLY A 195 3.18 13.02 -13.79
N ALA A 196 3.50 12.15 -12.84
CA ALA A 196 3.73 10.73 -13.12
C ALA A 196 2.41 10.05 -13.44
N GLN A 197 2.41 9.13 -14.43
CA GLN A 197 1.22 8.59 -15.07
C GLN A 197 1.24 7.07 -15.15
N GLY A 198 0.06 6.51 -15.29
CA GLY A 198 -0.16 5.09 -15.57
C GLY A 198 0.11 4.16 -14.37
N PRO A 199 -0.10 2.85 -14.55
CA PRO A 199 -0.03 1.86 -13.47
C PRO A 199 1.32 1.79 -12.76
N MET A 200 2.40 2.15 -13.42
CA MET A 200 3.76 2.15 -12.87
C MET A 200 4.30 3.55 -12.57
N GLN A 201 3.44 4.59 -12.63
CA GLN A 201 3.73 5.99 -12.29
C GLN A 201 5.01 6.54 -12.96
N PHE A 202 5.09 6.39 -14.26
CA PHE A 202 6.19 6.96 -15.04
C PHE A 202 6.01 8.45 -15.32
N MET A 203 7.11 9.19 -15.25
CA MET A 203 7.16 10.49 -15.93
C MET A 203 7.08 10.26 -17.44
N PRO A 204 6.25 11.04 -18.20
CA PRO A 204 6.08 10.85 -19.64
C PRO A 204 7.38 10.79 -20.45
N SER A 205 8.35 11.64 -20.11
CA SER A 205 9.68 11.64 -20.76
C SER A 205 10.47 10.35 -20.51
N THR A 206 10.33 9.76 -19.33
CA THR A 206 10.97 8.49 -19.00
C THR A 206 10.28 7.34 -19.72
N PHE A 207 8.96 7.34 -19.71
CA PHE A 207 8.20 6.33 -20.47
C PHE A 207 8.56 6.37 -21.96
N ALA A 208 8.66 7.56 -22.56
CA ALA A 208 9.08 7.70 -23.96
C ALA A 208 10.45 7.04 -24.26
N ALA A 209 11.37 7.03 -23.28
CA ALA A 209 12.69 6.43 -23.42
C ALA A 209 12.67 4.88 -23.27
N TYR A 210 11.80 4.33 -22.43
CA TYR A 210 11.82 2.91 -22.06
C TYR A 210 10.59 2.11 -22.52
N GLY A 211 9.49 2.78 -22.88
CA GLY A 211 8.20 2.18 -23.26
C GLY A 211 8.15 1.66 -24.71
N LYS A 212 9.19 1.91 -25.52
CA LYS A 212 9.32 1.42 -26.91
C LYS A 212 8.08 1.67 -27.78
N GLY A 213 7.44 2.83 -27.60
CA GLY A 213 6.23 3.23 -28.36
C GLY A 213 4.92 2.64 -27.86
N GLY A 214 4.92 1.99 -26.68
CA GLY A 214 3.71 1.52 -26.01
C GLY A 214 2.88 2.65 -25.40
N ASP A 215 1.80 2.27 -24.70
CA ASP A 215 0.91 3.18 -23.99
C ASP A 215 1.26 3.20 -22.49
N ILE A 216 1.55 4.39 -21.94
CA ILE A 216 1.86 4.62 -20.53
C ILE A 216 0.71 4.19 -19.59
N HIS A 217 -0.53 4.19 -20.06
CA HIS A 217 -1.71 3.78 -19.31
C HIS A 217 -2.02 2.27 -19.45
N SER A 218 -1.39 1.58 -20.41
CA SER A 218 -1.50 0.14 -20.55
C SER A 218 -0.74 -0.58 -19.44
N PRO A 219 -1.37 -1.42 -18.62
CA PRO A 219 -0.66 -2.18 -17.58
C PRO A 219 0.51 -2.99 -18.14
N ARG A 220 0.31 -3.67 -19.27
CA ARG A 220 1.34 -4.50 -19.90
C ARG A 220 2.53 -3.66 -20.36
N ASP A 221 2.28 -2.54 -21.05
CA ASP A 221 3.35 -1.73 -21.64
C ASP A 221 4.12 -0.99 -20.55
N SER A 222 3.41 -0.48 -19.53
CA SER A 222 4.03 0.16 -18.36
C SER A 222 4.89 -0.81 -17.54
N ILE A 223 4.45 -2.06 -17.34
CA ILE A 223 5.22 -3.09 -16.64
C ILE A 223 6.47 -3.46 -17.44
N LEU A 224 6.36 -3.62 -18.77
CA LEU A 224 7.51 -3.85 -19.66
C LEU A 224 8.49 -2.67 -19.60
N ALA A 225 8.00 -1.43 -19.63
CA ALA A 225 8.81 -0.24 -19.50
C ALA A 225 9.56 -0.20 -18.17
N ALA A 226 8.92 -0.62 -17.06
CA ALA A 226 9.58 -0.71 -15.75
C ALA A 226 10.71 -1.74 -15.74
N GLY A 227 10.50 -2.92 -16.33
CA GLY A 227 11.57 -3.91 -16.52
C GLY A 227 12.74 -3.34 -17.34
N ASN A 228 12.47 -2.71 -18.48
CA ASN A 228 13.50 -2.08 -19.32
C ASN A 228 14.27 -0.99 -18.57
N TYR A 229 13.56 -0.13 -17.81
CA TYR A 229 14.18 0.93 -17.01
C TYR A 229 15.11 0.37 -15.95
N LEU A 230 14.66 -0.57 -15.16
CA LEU A 230 15.44 -1.17 -14.07
C LEU A 230 16.67 -1.91 -14.63
N ALA A 231 16.51 -2.68 -15.70
CA ALA A 231 17.62 -3.37 -16.35
C ALA A 231 18.68 -2.38 -16.87
N ALA A 232 18.25 -1.30 -17.54
CA ALA A 232 19.15 -0.24 -18.03
C ALA A 232 19.85 0.52 -16.89
N ASN A 233 19.29 0.53 -15.69
CA ASN A 233 19.91 1.11 -14.49
C ASN A 233 20.69 0.08 -13.65
N GLY A 234 21.02 -1.09 -14.23
CA GLY A 234 21.95 -2.05 -13.64
C GLY A 234 21.35 -2.98 -12.58
N PHE A 235 20.05 -3.24 -12.65
CA PHE A 235 19.33 -4.09 -11.69
C PHE A 235 20.01 -5.45 -11.45
N ALA A 236 20.52 -6.09 -12.49
CA ALA A 236 21.19 -7.40 -12.38
C ALA A 236 22.42 -7.41 -11.47
N HIS A 237 23.08 -6.25 -11.30
CA HIS A 237 24.29 -6.12 -10.49
C HIS A 237 24.02 -5.44 -9.15
N ASN A 238 23.10 -4.49 -9.12
CA ASN A 238 22.74 -3.73 -7.92
C ASN A 238 21.26 -3.36 -7.95
N PRO A 239 20.36 -4.26 -7.51
CA PRO A 239 18.93 -4.00 -7.46
C PRO A 239 18.57 -2.74 -6.68
N ASP A 240 19.20 -2.52 -5.52
CA ASP A 240 18.92 -1.36 -4.66
C ASP A 240 19.22 -0.04 -5.37
N HIS A 241 20.34 0.02 -6.11
CA HIS A 241 20.66 1.21 -6.91
C HIS A 241 19.63 1.45 -8.01
N ALA A 242 19.21 0.41 -8.72
CA ALA A 242 18.21 0.53 -9.78
C ALA A 242 16.85 1.00 -9.23
N LEU A 243 16.43 0.47 -8.07
CA LEU A 243 15.23 0.90 -7.35
C LEU A 243 15.34 2.34 -6.85
N PHE A 244 16.52 2.73 -6.33
CA PHE A 244 16.78 4.11 -5.94
C PHE A 244 16.72 5.08 -7.13
N ARG A 245 17.08 4.62 -8.33
CA ARG A 245 16.91 5.39 -9.57
C ARG A 245 15.45 5.51 -9.98
N TYR A 246 14.61 4.52 -9.63
CA TYR A 246 13.17 4.54 -9.89
C TYR A 246 12.48 5.58 -8.99
N ASN A 247 12.80 5.54 -7.69
CA ASN A 247 12.33 6.53 -6.72
C ASN A 247 13.48 6.86 -5.74
N ASN A 248 13.91 8.11 -5.70
CA ASN A 248 15.09 8.59 -4.98
C ASN A 248 14.89 8.59 -3.44
N ALA A 249 14.55 7.43 -2.86
CA ALA A 249 14.34 7.27 -1.43
C ALA A 249 14.73 5.86 -0.96
N ASP A 250 15.62 5.75 0.03
CA ASP A 250 16.03 4.46 0.61
C ASP A 250 14.85 3.71 1.22
N ALA A 251 13.89 4.44 1.81
CA ALA A 251 12.68 3.85 2.35
C ALA A 251 11.80 3.18 1.27
N TYR A 252 11.78 3.74 0.05
CA TYR A 252 11.11 3.10 -1.09
C TYR A 252 11.83 1.82 -1.50
N VAL A 253 13.15 1.88 -1.67
CA VAL A 253 13.99 0.72 -2.00
C VAL A 253 13.70 -0.42 -1.03
N ARG A 254 13.74 -0.13 0.27
CA ARG A 254 13.49 -1.11 1.32
C ARG A 254 12.08 -1.70 1.23
N ALA A 255 11.04 -0.87 1.09
CA ALA A 255 9.66 -1.34 0.99
C ALA A 255 9.41 -2.22 -0.24
N VAL A 256 9.95 -1.84 -1.42
CA VAL A 256 9.88 -2.66 -2.64
C VAL A 256 10.57 -4.01 -2.42
N THR A 257 11.79 -4.01 -1.83
CA THR A 257 12.57 -5.21 -1.58
C THR A 257 11.82 -6.16 -0.62
N ASP A 258 11.21 -5.64 0.44
CA ASP A 258 10.45 -6.45 1.41
C ASP A 258 9.20 -7.09 0.77
N TYR A 259 8.40 -6.32 0.02
CA TYR A 259 7.24 -6.88 -0.68
C TYR A 259 7.64 -7.87 -1.78
N ALA A 260 8.70 -7.56 -2.53
CA ALA A 260 9.23 -8.47 -3.53
C ALA A 260 9.71 -9.79 -2.89
N ALA A 261 10.43 -9.71 -1.77
CA ALA A 261 10.89 -10.89 -1.05
C ALA A 261 9.73 -11.69 -0.43
N ALA A 262 8.67 -11.03 0.05
CA ALA A 262 7.45 -11.69 0.50
C ALA A 262 6.79 -12.48 -0.64
N MET A 263 6.62 -11.88 -1.82
CA MET A 263 6.02 -12.53 -2.98
C MET A 263 6.89 -13.66 -3.57
N ALA A 264 8.22 -13.56 -3.44
CA ALA A 264 9.13 -14.62 -3.88
C ALA A 264 9.11 -15.84 -2.95
N ALA A 265 8.93 -15.62 -1.65
CA ALA A 265 9.00 -16.66 -0.64
C ALA A 265 7.67 -17.38 -0.38
N ASP A 266 6.54 -16.71 -0.64
CA ASP A 266 5.20 -17.20 -0.33
C ASP A 266 4.30 -17.13 -1.57
N PRO A 267 3.90 -18.29 -2.16
CA PRO A 267 3.02 -18.33 -3.33
C PRO A 267 1.67 -17.62 -3.13
N ALA A 268 1.18 -17.50 -1.89
CA ALA A 268 -0.07 -16.82 -1.60
C ALA A 268 0.07 -15.29 -1.58
N ALA A 269 1.28 -14.76 -1.35
CA ALA A 269 1.52 -13.34 -1.07
C ALA A 269 0.97 -12.39 -2.15
N PHE A 270 1.17 -12.70 -3.44
CA PHE A 270 0.62 -11.88 -4.52
C PHE A 270 -0.91 -11.80 -4.42
N GLY A 271 -1.58 -12.95 -4.26
CA GLY A 271 -3.02 -13.00 -4.12
C GLY A 271 -3.55 -12.29 -2.88
N VAL A 272 -2.78 -12.30 -1.79
CA VAL A 272 -3.06 -11.54 -0.56
C VAL A 272 -3.03 -10.04 -0.85
N PHE A 273 -1.92 -9.54 -1.39
CA PHE A 273 -1.74 -8.11 -1.69
C PHE A 273 -2.72 -7.61 -2.77
N TYR A 274 -3.06 -8.45 -3.73
CA TYR A 274 -4.05 -8.14 -4.77
C TYR A 274 -5.45 -7.87 -4.21
N ARG A 275 -5.79 -8.43 -3.04
CA ARG A 275 -7.07 -8.23 -2.34
C ARG A 275 -7.07 -7.05 -1.37
N TRP A 276 -5.94 -6.39 -1.17
CA TRP A 276 -5.87 -5.21 -0.33
C TRP A 276 -6.68 -4.05 -0.91
N ASP A 277 -7.12 -3.15 -0.03
CA ASP A 277 -7.82 -1.93 -0.39
C ASP A 277 -6.86 -0.75 -0.59
N VAL A 278 -7.32 0.30 -1.26
CA VAL A 278 -6.57 1.56 -1.38
C VAL A 278 -6.82 2.42 -0.13
N TYR A 279 -5.75 2.79 0.56
CA TYR A 279 -5.78 3.70 1.71
C TYR A 279 -4.99 4.97 1.42
N TYR A 280 -5.57 6.10 1.79
CA TYR A 280 -4.91 7.39 1.71
C TYR A 280 -4.61 7.92 3.12
N VAL A 281 -3.37 8.43 3.34
CA VAL A 281 -2.92 8.93 4.64
C VAL A 281 -3.37 10.37 4.80
N THR A 282 -4.18 10.65 5.83
CA THR A 282 -4.76 11.97 6.08
C THR A 282 -4.48 12.45 7.49
N THR A 283 -4.75 13.73 7.76
CA THR A 283 -4.68 14.31 9.11
C THR A 283 -5.71 13.70 10.09
N ALA A 284 -6.77 13.06 9.55
CA ALA A 284 -7.74 12.29 10.34
C ALA A 284 -7.38 10.79 10.47
N GLY A 285 -6.19 10.38 10.01
CA GLY A 285 -5.76 8.99 9.94
C GLY A 285 -5.85 8.41 8.53
N ASP A 286 -5.80 7.07 8.45
CA ASP A 286 -5.93 6.37 7.17
C ASP A 286 -7.40 6.40 6.70
N VAL A 287 -7.64 6.89 5.50
CA VAL A 287 -8.96 6.88 4.87
C VAL A 287 -8.99 5.83 3.76
N LEU A 288 -9.95 4.93 3.82
CA LEU A 288 -10.24 3.95 2.78
C LEU A 288 -10.88 4.64 1.57
N LEU A 289 -10.28 4.45 0.41
CA LEU A 289 -10.84 4.84 -0.88
C LEU A 289 -11.35 3.58 -1.60
N PRO A 290 -12.67 3.28 -1.54
CA PRO A 290 -13.21 2.05 -2.11
C PRO A 290 -13.20 2.09 -3.63
N VAL A 291 -13.30 0.91 -4.26
CA VAL A 291 -13.62 0.81 -5.69
C VAL A 291 -14.91 1.59 -5.97
N GLY A 292 -14.87 2.46 -6.97
CA GLY A 292 -15.93 3.41 -7.28
C GLY A 292 -15.69 4.83 -6.73
N TYR A 293 -14.67 5.04 -5.87
CA TYR A 293 -14.24 6.40 -5.56
C TYR A 293 -13.85 7.12 -6.84
N ALA A 294 -14.39 8.33 -7.03
CA ALA A 294 -14.07 9.19 -8.16
C ALA A 294 -14.17 10.66 -7.74
N ALA A 295 -13.08 11.40 -7.90
CA ALA A 295 -13.03 12.82 -7.63
C ALA A 295 -12.35 13.54 -8.81
N GLU A 296 -12.93 14.65 -9.24
CA GLU A 296 -12.37 15.52 -10.30
C GLU A 296 -11.47 16.62 -9.73
N SER A 297 -11.62 16.89 -8.44
CA SER A 297 -10.80 17.84 -7.66
C SER A 297 -10.60 17.29 -6.25
N PRO A 298 -9.57 17.76 -5.50
CA PRO A 298 -9.36 17.35 -4.13
C PRO A 298 -10.60 17.61 -3.25
N ILE A 299 -10.94 16.64 -2.39
CA ILE A 299 -12.11 16.70 -1.50
C ILE A 299 -11.60 16.87 -0.06
N PRO A 300 -12.12 17.84 0.73
CA PRO A 300 -11.80 17.93 2.15
C PRO A 300 -12.11 16.63 2.91
N VAL A 301 -11.15 16.13 3.71
CA VAL A 301 -11.28 14.84 4.41
C VAL A 301 -12.51 14.81 5.32
N GLY A 302 -12.79 15.89 6.05
CA GLY A 302 -13.96 15.98 6.94
C GLY A 302 -15.29 15.90 6.19
N GLU A 303 -15.38 16.51 5.01
CA GLU A 303 -16.56 16.42 4.13
C GLU A 303 -16.78 14.98 3.67
N TYR A 304 -15.72 14.35 3.16
CA TYR A 304 -15.80 12.96 2.70
C TYR A 304 -16.22 12.00 3.81
N LEU A 305 -15.60 12.08 5.01
CA LEU A 305 -15.90 11.19 6.12
C LEU A 305 -17.30 11.40 6.71
N THR A 306 -17.87 12.60 6.59
CA THR A 306 -19.26 12.87 6.99
C THR A 306 -20.22 12.12 6.07
N ALA A 307 -19.96 12.09 4.77
CA ALA A 307 -20.78 11.36 3.79
C ALA A 307 -20.49 9.85 3.74
N HIS A 308 -19.27 9.44 4.13
CA HIS A 308 -18.77 8.06 4.06
C HIS A 308 -18.12 7.67 5.39
N PRO A 309 -18.89 7.42 6.47
CA PRO A 309 -18.34 6.99 7.76
C PRO A 309 -17.57 5.67 7.64
N GLN A 310 -16.42 5.56 8.33
CA GLN A 310 -15.49 4.41 8.22
C GLN A 310 -15.16 3.80 9.58
#